data_9b66a979e5edc77b824b8bfbbd628a42
#
_entry.id   9b66a979e5edc77b824b8bfbbd628a42
#
_cell.length_a   1.000
_cell.length_b   1.000
_cell.length_c   1.000
_cell.angle_alpha   90.00
_cell.angle_beta   90.00
_cell.angle_gamma   90.00
#
_symmetry.space_group_name_H-M   'P 1'
#
loop_
_entity.id
_entity.type
_entity.pdbx_description
1 polymer ?
#
loop_
_entity_poly.entity_id
_entity_poly.type
_entity_poly.pdbx_seq_one_letter_code
_entity_poly.pdbx_strand_id
1 'polypeptide(L)'
;MLDIKFIRDNLDIVKMAAVKKKIKIDLDRLISVDNVRRELMTSLETKKAEQNKVSTEIAGASDATVRAQLITEMQALKTEMQADEEKIKPVLEEWQALMLQVPNVPDMSVPDGDSDADNEEVKVWGEKPNFAFTPKDHVELMTKLKMVDFERGTKVHGFRGYYLINDGARLSWAIWNYANAFWNNKGYSPMLGPTIVRKSNLYGTGHLPNDAEDVYHTQDEDYLIGTSEVSTMGYYADDILEESQFPIKHIAFSPCYRREAGSHGKDTKGLIRVHEFYKVEQVVLCEASHETSVRLHEEINRNTEEFIESLGIPYHTVLNCGGDIGQGQVKKYDIELWVPLEAKYREISSASYFHDFQTRRFNIRYKDAEGKMRYAHSLNCTAIPTPRILVSLIENFQQADGTVKVPAALVPFLGKEVVNTSKRGGRKAAPLCATIIPVWLPLRSYRQQNHELTSLGVLSFRRSKNNSFSDSVSF
;
A
#
# COMPACT_ATOMS: atom_id res chain seq x y z
N MET A 1 8.63 11.47 0.51
CA MET A 1 9.33 12.56 -0.22
C MET A 1 10.75 12.69 0.32
N LEU A 2 11.69 13.15 -0.49
CA LEU A 2 13.04 13.39 -0.01
C LEU A 2 13.10 14.56 0.99
N ASP A 3 14.15 14.58 1.84
CA ASP A 3 14.46 15.72 2.68
C ASP A 3 14.95 16.91 1.84
N ILE A 4 14.41 18.10 2.07
CA ILE A 4 14.81 19.31 1.32
C ILE A 4 16.32 19.63 1.50
N LYS A 5 16.89 19.33 2.66
CA LYS A 5 18.32 19.49 2.90
C LYS A 5 19.12 18.53 2.02
N PHE A 6 18.69 17.25 1.93
CA PHE A 6 19.33 16.28 1.01
C PHE A 6 19.27 16.77 -0.45
N ILE A 7 18.09 17.30 -0.89
CA ILE A 7 17.93 17.83 -2.25
C ILE A 7 18.91 18.97 -2.52
N ARG A 8 19.06 19.90 -1.57
CA ARG A 8 19.99 21.04 -1.68
C ARG A 8 21.44 20.61 -1.74
N ASP A 9 21.81 19.66 -0.88
CA ASP A 9 23.20 19.20 -0.77
C ASP A 9 23.59 18.26 -1.93
N ASN A 10 22.62 17.66 -2.64
CA ASN A 10 22.81 16.65 -3.68
C ASN A 10 21.95 16.91 -4.94
N LEU A 11 21.85 18.19 -5.35
CA LEU A 11 20.94 18.59 -6.42
C LEU A 11 21.18 17.84 -7.74
N ASP A 12 22.43 17.60 -8.10
CA ASP A 12 22.81 16.88 -9.33
C ASP A 12 22.35 15.42 -9.30
N ILE A 13 22.44 14.74 -8.14
CA ILE A 13 21.95 13.38 -7.97
C ILE A 13 20.44 13.33 -8.17
N VAL A 14 19.70 14.32 -7.61
CA VAL A 14 18.24 14.37 -7.75
C VAL A 14 17.83 14.72 -9.19
N LYS A 15 18.59 15.57 -9.89
CA LYS A 15 18.40 15.83 -11.32
C LYS A 15 18.62 14.57 -12.17
N MET A 16 19.68 13.80 -11.88
CA MET A 16 19.92 12.50 -12.56
C MET A 16 18.78 11.51 -12.28
N ALA A 17 18.29 11.44 -11.05
CA ALA A 17 17.16 10.59 -10.70
C ALA A 17 15.88 10.97 -11.47
N ALA A 18 15.60 12.27 -11.61
CA ALA A 18 14.48 12.76 -12.40
C ALA A 18 14.60 12.37 -13.87
N VAL A 19 15.79 12.50 -14.46
CA VAL A 19 16.07 12.08 -15.85
C VAL A 19 15.89 10.57 -16.00
N LYS A 20 16.47 9.77 -15.11
CA LYS A 20 16.40 8.30 -15.15
C LYS A 20 14.95 7.81 -15.05
N LYS A 21 14.13 8.44 -14.21
CA LYS A 21 12.70 8.11 -14.03
C LYS A 21 11.76 8.82 -15.02
N LYS A 22 12.28 9.56 -16.00
CA LYS A 22 11.49 10.33 -16.98
C LYS A 22 10.51 11.33 -16.34
N ILE A 23 10.82 11.83 -15.15
CA ILE A 23 9.99 12.79 -14.41
C ILE A 23 10.43 14.21 -14.74
N LYS A 24 9.47 15.02 -15.20
CA LYS A 24 9.69 16.44 -15.51
C LYS A 24 9.44 17.28 -14.27
N ILE A 25 10.49 17.88 -13.74
CA ILE A 25 10.43 18.77 -12.57
C ILE A 25 11.47 19.89 -12.69
N ASP A 26 11.10 21.08 -12.27
CA ASP A 26 12.02 22.23 -12.16
C ASP A 26 12.63 22.27 -10.75
N LEU A 27 13.74 21.57 -10.56
CA LEU A 27 14.44 21.49 -9.28
C LEU A 27 15.15 22.82 -8.93
N ASP A 28 15.56 23.63 -9.93
CA ASP A 28 16.17 24.94 -9.69
C ASP A 28 15.09 25.91 -9.17
N ARG A 29 13.86 25.84 -9.72
CA ARG A 29 12.72 26.58 -9.18
C ARG A 29 12.41 26.17 -7.74
N LEU A 30 12.42 24.87 -7.43
CA LEU A 30 12.21 24.36 -6.05
C LEU A 30 13.22 24.97 -5.08
N ILE A 31 14.52 25.00 -5.44
CA ILE A 31 15.57 25.59 -4.59
C ILE A 31 15.34 27.10 -4.42
N SER A 32 14.96 27.80 -5.48
CA SER A 32 14.64 29.22 -5.40
C SER A 32 13.46 29.50 -4.46
N VAL A 33 12.38 28.75 -4.58
CA VAL A 33 11.19 28.86 -3.71
C VAL A 33 11.54 28.51 -2.26
N ASP A 34 12.37 27.47 -2.04
CA ASP A 34 12.82 27.12 -0.70
C ASP A 34 13.67 28.21 -0.05
N ASN A 35 14.48 28.93 -0.81
CA ASN A 35 15.24 30.09 -0.27
C ASN A 35 14.29 31.17 0.23
N VAL A 36 13.31 31.57 -0.60
CA VAL A 36 12.29 32.58 -0.21
C VAL A 36 11.49 32.09 1.02
N ARG A 37 11.08 30.83 1.03
CA ARG A 37 10.39 30.23 2.17
C ARG A 37 11.21 30.35 3.46
N ARG A 38 12.50 30.01 3.42
CA ARG A 38 13.40 30.06 4.58
C ARG A 38 13.60 31.49 5.07
N GLU A 39 13.78 32.45 4.17
CA GLU A 39 13.90 33.86 4.51
C GLU A 39 12.64 34.37 5.23
N LEU A 40 11.46 34.11 4.68
CA LEU A 40 10.20 34.53 5.29
C LEU A 40 9.94 33.82 6.63
N MET A 41 10.26 32.53 6.75
CA MET A 41 10.14 31.83 8.03
C MET A 41 11.06 32.40 9.10
N THR A 42 12.32 32.68 8.76
CA THR A 42 13.29 33.28 9.69
C THR A 42 12.83 34.70 10.12
N SER A 43 12.29 35.48 9.19
CA SER A 43 11.69 36.79 9.50
C SER A 43 10.54 36.69 10.48
N LEU A 44 9.60 35.75 10.22
CA LEU A 44 8.45 35.50 11.09
C LEU A 44 8.87 35.02 12.49
N GLU A 45 9.82 34.08 12.58
CA GLU A 45 10.34 33.58 13.86
C GLU A 45 11.03 34.70 14.66
N THR A 46 11.82 35.53 14.01
CA THR A 46 12.49 36.70 14.65
C THR A 46 11.46 37.68 15.19
N LYS A 47 10.48 38.08 14.36
CA LYS A 47 9.40 38.98 14.78
C LYS A 47 8.53 38.39 15.88
N LYS A 48 8.30 37.09 15.89
CA LYS A 48 7.56 36.38 16.95
C LYS A 48 8.32 36.39 18.28
N ALA A 49 9.64 36.20 18.24
CA ALA A 49 10.49 36.34 19.40
C ALA A 49 10.48 37.78 19.97
N GLU A 50 10.54 38.79 19.10
CA GLU A 50 10.44 40.19 19.49
C GLU A 50 9.06 40.54 20.05
N GLN A 51 7.98 40.04 19.46
CA GLN A 51 6.63 40.18 19.98
C GLN A 51 6.52 39.65 21.43
N ASN A 52 7.11 38.49 21.71
CA ASN A 52 7.10 37.90 23.06
C ASN A 52 7.88 38.79 24.05
N LYS A 53 9.02 39.35 23.63
CA LYS A 53 9.84 40.27 24.42
C LYS A 53 9.07 41.56 24.74
N VAL A 54 8.52 42.23 23.73
CA VAL A 54 7.74 43.49 23.89
C VAL A 54 6.49 43.22 24.76
N SER A 55 5.83 42.06 24.62
CA SER A 55 4.70 41.67 25.49
C SER A 55 5.10 41.61 26.96
N THR A 56 6.29 41.07 27.27
CA THR A 56 6.82 41.02 28.64
C THR A 56 7.16 42.42 29.17
N GLU A 57 7.75 43.27 28.33
CA GLU A 57 8.07 44.66 28.69
C GLU A 57 6.82 45.50 28.96
N ILE A 58 5.75 45.32 28.16
CA ILE A 58 4.43 45.98 28.39
C ILE A 58 3.85 45.58 29.75
N ALA A 59 3.97 44.27 30.11
CA ALA A 59 3.47 43.77 31.38
C ALA A 59 4.25 44.32 32.60
N GLY A 60 5.56 44.61 32.43
CA GLY A 60 6.41 45.15 33.47
C GLY A 60 6.47 46.69 33.52
N ALA A 61 5.96 47.39 32.51
CA ALA A 61 6.04 48.84 32.42
C ALA A 61 5.07 49.54 33.40
N SER A 62 5.64 50.24 34.39
CA SER A 62 4.90 51.08 35.34
C SER A 62 4.64 52.50 34.87
N ASP A 63 5.46 53.02 33.91
CA ASP A 63 5.28 54.30 33.28
C ASP A 63 4.27 54.23 32.13
N ALA A 64 3.25 55.10 32.17
CA ALA A 64 2.18 55.12 31.18
C ALA A 64 2.67 55.54 29.77
N THR A 65 3.67 56.41 29.69
CA THR A 65 4.21 56.86 28.40
C THR A 65 5.03 55.76 27.72
N VAL A 66 5.90 55.10 28.49
CA VAL A 66 6.67 53.95 28.03
C VAL A 66 5.75 52.81 27.58
N ARG A 67 4.71 52.55 28.36
CA ARG A 67 3.73 51.53 28.00
C ARG A 67 2.98 51.85 26.70
N ALA A 68 2.62 53.12 26.48
CA ALA A 68 1.95 53.55 25.22
C ALA A 68 2.88 53.41 24.00
N GLN A 69 4.16 53.72 24.15
CA GLN A 69 5.17 53.51 23.11
C GLN A 69 5.31 52.01 22.75
N LEU A 70 5.45 51.12 23.73
CA LEU A 70 5.55 49.69 23.53
C LEU A 70 4.28 49.09 22.88
N ILE A 71 3.11 49.63 23.20
CA ILE A 71 1.85 49.23 22.53
C ILE A 71 1.85 49.60 21.07
N THR A 72 2.37 50.81 20.70
CA THR A 72 2.46 51.26 19.31
C THR A 72 3.46 50.37 18.53
N GLU A 73 4.59 50.07 19.13
CA GLU A 73 5.61 49.17 18.57
C GLU A 73 5.02 47.75 18.34
N MET A 74 4.30 47.22 19.34
CA MET A 74 3.59 45.96 19.21
C MET A 74 2.58 45.95 18.06
N GLN A 75 1.85 47.03 17.82
CA GLN A 75 0.90 47.14 16.72
C GLN A 75 1.61 47.15 15.35
N ALA A 76 2.72 47.88 15.23
CA ALA A 76 3.54 47.91 14.01
C ALA A 76 4.09 46.49 13.71
N LEU A 77 4.66 45.82 14.72
CA LEU A 77 5.18 44.45 14.60
C LEU A 77 4.12 43.44 14.17
N LYS A 78 2.90 43.51 14.74
CA LYS A 78 1.77 42.66 14.31
C LYS A 78 1.38 42.90 12.85
N THR A 79 1.37 44.14 12.39
CA THR A 79 1.06 44.49 11.00
C THR A 79 2.10 43.89 10.04
N GLU A 80 3.38 44.01 10.39
CA GLU A 80 4.45 43.40 9.59
C GLU A 80 4.41 41.90 9.57
N MET A 81 4.13 41.26 10.73
CA MET A 81 3.98 39.79 10.80
C MET A 81 2.83 39.31 9.92
N GLN A 82 1.69 40.00 9.96
CA GLN A 82 0.55 39.68 9.12
C GLN A 82 0.88 39.79 7.62
N ALA A 83 1.62 40.82 7.22
CA ALA A 83 2.07 40.97 5.84
C ALA A 83 3.02 39.82 5.41
N ASP A 84 3.91 39.36 6.30
CA ASP A 84 4.80 38.23 6.01
C ASP A 84 4.03 36.90 6.00
N GLU A 85 3.02 36.70 6.88
CA GLU A 85 2.13 35.55 6.85
C GLU A 85 1.30 35.46 5.57
N GLU A 86 0.89 36.60 5.00
CA GLU A 86 0.21 36.63 3.70
C GLU A 86 1.15 36.28 2.53
N LYS A 87 2.39 36.74 2.58
CA LYS A 87 3.39 36.44 1.56
C LYS A 87 3.84 34.99 1.58
N ILE A 88 3.95 34.36 2.75
CA ILE A 88 4.46 32.99 2.85
C ILE A 88 3.45 31.95 2.36
N LYS A 89 2.13 32.20 2.43
CA LYS A 89 1.10 31.25 1.99
C LYS A 89 1.31 30.73 0.56
N PRO A 90 1.36 31.60 -0.47
CA PRO A 90 1.56 31.14 -1.84
C PRO A 90 2.94 30.47 -2.04
N VAL A 91 3.95 30.88 -1.28
CA VAL A 91 5.29 30.28 -1.32
C VAL A 91 5.26 28.86 -0.77
N LEU A 92 4.51 28.62 0.33
CA LEU A 92 4.34 27.27 0.90
C LEU A 92 3.54 26.37 -0.04
N GLU A 93 2.48 26.87 -0.67
CA GLU A 93 1.68 26.12 -1.66
C GLU A 93 2.54 25.69 -2.86
N GLU A 94 3.32 26.62 -3.44
CA GLU A 94 4.22 26.30 -4.54
C GLU A 94 5.33 25.33 -4.12
N TRP A 95 5.94 25.58 -2.96
CA TRP A 95 6.96 24.70 -2.41
C TRP A 95 6.44 23.27 -2.22
N GLN A 96 5.25 23.13 -1.64
CA GLN A 96 4.63 21.82 -1.43
C GLN A 96 4.31 21.12 -2.75
N ALA A 97 3.76 21.84 -3.73
CA ALA A 97 3.47 21.31 -5.05
C ALA A 97 4.73 20.79 -5.77
N LEU A 98 5.84 21.53 -5.69
CA LEU A 98 7.13 21.11 -6.25
C LEU A 98 7.72 19.93 -5.47
N MET A 99 7.70 19.96 -4.14
CA MET A 99 8.20 18.86 -3.30
C MET A 99 7.47 17.53 -3.54
N LEU A 100 6.18 17.57 -3.83
CA LEU A 100 5.39 16.39 -4.17
C LEU A 100 5.81 15.75 -5.50
N GLN A 101 6.44 16.50 -6.40
CA GLN A 101 6.91 16.01 -7.70
C GLN A 101 8.35 15.46 -7.65
N VAL A 102 9.11 15.73 -6.58
CA VAL A 102 10.51 15.26 -6.48
C VAL A 102 10.55 13.73 -6.43
N PRO A 103 11.27 13.07 -7.35
CA PRO A 103 11.43 11.61 -7.30
C PRO A 103 12.39 11.16 -6.19
N ASN A 104 12.20 9.94 -5.74
CA ASN A 104 13.23 9.25 -4.97
C ASN A 104 14.41 8.86 -5.86
N VAL A 105 15.60 8.77 -5.29
CA VAL A 105 16.81 8.35 -6.01
C VAL A 105 16.75 6.84 -6.27
N PRO A 106 16.80 6.38 -7.52
CA PRO A 106 16.81 4.95 -7.81
C PRO A 106 18.13 4.31 -7.38
N ASP A 107 18.07 3.01 -7.06
CA ASP A 107 19.25 2.19 -6.80
C ASP A 107 20.15 2.14 -8.02
N MET A 108 21.48 2.01 -7.80
CA MET A 108 22.45 1.95 -8.89
C MET A 108 22.27 0.71 -9.78
N SER A 109 21.68 -0.36 -9.25
CA SER A 109 21.39 -1.59 -10.01
C SER A 109 20.17 -1.46 -10.94
N VAL A 110 19.37 -0.39 -10.83
CA VAL A 110 18.23 -0.16 -11.72
C VAL A 110 18.76 0.13 -13.13
N PRO A 111 18.37 -0.65 -14.15
CA PRO A 111 18.82 -0.42 -15.52
C PRO A 111 18.24 0.89 -16.10
N ASP A 112 18.91 1.42 -17.10
CA ASP A 112 18.39 2.53 -17.89
C ASP A 112 17.35 2.00 -18.89
N GLY A 113 16.31 2.77 -19.15
CA GLY A 113 15.25 2.40 -20.07
C GLY A 113 14.11 3.42 -20.06
N ASP A 114 13.23 3.33 -21.04
CA ASP A 114 12.13 4.27 -21.25
C ASP A 114 10.77 3.69 -20.84
N SER A 115 10.62 2.36 -20.86
CA SER A 115 9.34 1.66 -20.64
C SER A 115 9.56 0.21 -20.19
N ASP A 116 8.46 -0.51 -19.95
CA ASP A 116 8.42 -1.94 -19.63
C ASP A 116 9.16 -2.84 -20.64
N ALA A 117 9.29 -2.39 -21.88
CA ALA A 117 10.04 -3.11 -22.91
C ALA A 117 11.57 -3.19 -22.64
N ASP A 118 12.09 -2.31 -21.80
CA ASP A 118 13.50 -2.21 -21.43
C ASP A 118 13.81 -2.88 -20.09
N ASN A 119 12.84 -3.57 -19.49
CA ASN A 119 13.02 -4.32 -18.24
C ASN A 119 13.91 -5.53 -18.47
N GLU A 120 14.75 -5.86 -17.49
CA GLU A 120 15.70 -6.98 -17.58
C GLU A 120 15.12 -8.24 -16.93
N GLU A 121 15.05 -9.37 -17.69
CA GLU A 121 14.70 -10.68 -17.14
C GLU A 121 15.82 -11.17 -16.25
N VAL A 122 15.53 -11.33 -14.94
CA VAL A 122 16.52 -11.77 -13.95
C VAL A 122 16.32 -13.20 -13.49
N LYS A 123 15.12 -13.78 -13.73
CA LYS A 123 14.82 -15.17 -13.35
C LYS A 123 13.70 -15.72 -14.22
N VAL A 124 13.79 -17.00 -14.55
CA VAL A 124 12.73 -17.80 -15.19
C VAL A 124 12.53 -19.07 -14.38
N TRP A 125 11.27 -19.46 -14.15
CA TRP A 125 10.93 -20.68 -13.44
C TRP A 125 9.74 -21.40 -14.06
N GLY A 126 9.77 -22.73 -14.00
CA GLY A 126 8.69 -23.61 -14.47
C GLY A 126 8.73 -23.87 -15.97
N GLU A 127 8.12 -24.98 -16.36
CA GLU A 127 8.01 -25.39 -17.76
C GLU A 127 6.68 -24.92 -18.34
N LYS A 128 6.72 -24.25 -19.48
CA LYS A 128 5.53 -23.85 -20.21
C LYS A 128 4.78 -25.11 -20.70
N PRO A 129 3.45 -25.20 -20.49
CA PRO A 129 2.71 -26.38 -20.85
C PRO A 129 2.72 -26.62 -22.36
N ASN A 130 2.95 -27.87 -22.76
CA ASN A 130 2.81 -28.33 -24.13
C ASN A 130 1.53 -29.14 -24.25
N PHE A 131 0.53 -28.60 -24.91
CA PHE A 131 -0.78 -29.22 -25.04
C PHE A 131 -0.85 -30.14 -26.27
N ALA A 132 -1.23 -31.42 -26.09
CA ALA A 132 -1.52 -32.34 -27.18
C ALA A 132 -2.94 -32.12 -27.78
N PHE A 133 -3.60 -31.02 -27.46
CA PHE A 133 -4.93 -30.60 -27.91
C PHE A 133 -4.92 -29.09 -28.14
N THR A 134 -5.95 -28.56 -28.83
CA THR A 134 -6.12 -27.12 -29.02
C THR A 134 -6.53 -26.48 -27.69
N PRO A 135 -5.66 -25.68 -27.04
CA PRO A 135 -5.99 -25.04 -25.80
C PRO A 135 -7.02 -23.92 -26.00
N LYS A 136 -7.72 -23.57 -24.94
CA LYS A 136 -8.76 -22.54 -24.89
C LYS A 136 -8.35 -21.44 -23.94
N ASP A 137 -8.82 -20.21 -24.21
CA ASP A 137 -8.61 -19.09 -23.31
C ASP A 137 -9.46 -19.20 -22.02
N HIS A 138 -9.09 -18.43 -21.02
CA HIS A 138 -9.80 -18.40 -19.73
C HIS A 138 -11.26 -17.98 -19.87
N VAL A 139 -11.60 -17.12 -20.84
CA VAL A 139 -12.98 -16.64 -21.06
C VAL A 139 -13.86 -17.79 -21.49
N GLU A 140 -13.42 -18.58 -22.49
CA GLU A 140 -14.15 -19.75 -22.98
C GLU A 140 -14.28 -20.84 -21.89
N LEU A 141 -13.14 -21.16 -21.25
CA LEU A 141 -13.10 -22.21 -20.21
C LEU A 141 -13.97 -21.85 -19.01
N MET A 142 -13.79 -20.67 -18.44
CA MET A 142 -14.53 -20.25 -17.25
C MET A 142 -16.03 -20.08 -17.51
N THR A 143 -16.39 -19.59 -18.72
CA THR A 143 -17.80 -19.52 -19.12
C THR A 143 -18.42 -20.91 -19.26
N LYS A 144 -17.74 -21.85 -19.97
CA LYS A 144 -18.19 -23.24 -20.12
C LYS A 144 -18.31 -23.94 -18.77
N LEU A 145 -17.36 -23.72 -17.86
CA LEU A 145 -17.36 -24.30 -16.51
C LEU A 145 -18.29 -23.56 -15.53
N LYS A 146 -18.99 -22.50 -15.99
CA LYS A 146 -19.85 -21.64 -15.18
C LYS A 146 -19.15 -21.07 -13.95
N MET A 147 -17.92 -20.61 -14.13
CA MET A 147 -17.08 -19.97 -13.12
C MET A 147 -17.17 -18.45 -13.17
N VAL A 148 -17.57 -17.89 -14.29
CA VAL A 148 -17.69 -16.43 -14.54
C VAL A 148 -18.99 -16.13 -15.30
N ASP A 149 -19.53 -14.93 -15.07
CA ASP A 149 -20.66 -14.36 -15.82
C ASP A 149 -20.32 -12.92 -16.20
N PHE A 150 -19.87 -12.74 -17.42
CA PHE A 150 -19.53 -11.42 -17.96
C PHE A 150 -20.77 -10.63 -18.40
N GLU A 151 -21.82 -11.31 -18.88
CA GLU A 151 -23.04 -10.65 -19.35
C GLU A 151 -23.73 -9.93 -18.17
N ARG A 152 -23.95 -10.63 -17.06
CA ARG A 152 -24.51 -10.03 -15.85
C ARG A 152 -23.55 -9.03 -15.21
N GLY A 153 -22.25 -9.26 -15.29
CA GLY A 153 -21.24 -8.32 -14.85
C GLY A 153 -21.37 -6.98 -15.59
N THR A 154 -21.43 -7.04 -16.92
CA THR A 154 -21.62 -5.85 -17.75
C THR A 154 -22.96 -5.16 -17.49
N LYS A 155 -24.03 -5.93 -17.25
CA LYS A 155 -25.36 -5.37 -16.91
C LYS A 155 -25.32 -4.53 -15.63
N VAL A 156 -24.52 -4.91 -14.63
CA VAL A 156 -24.49 -4.27 -13.30
C VAL A 156 -23.43 -3.17 -13.25
N HIS A 157 -22.23 -3.45 -13.74
CA HIS A 157 -21.08 -2.54 -13.63
C HIS A 157 -20.79 -1.75 -14.91
N GLY A 158 -21.22 -2.26 -16.08
CA GLY A 158 -20.78 -1.74 -17.36
C GLY A 158 -19.52 -2.43 -17.86
N PHE A 159 -18.70 -1.70 -18.61
CA PHE A 159 -17.45 -2.19 -19.18
C PHE A 159 -16.52 -2.77 -18.09
N ARG A 160 -15.86 -3.91 -18.38
CA ARG A 160 -14.99 -4.65 -17.45
C ARG A 160 -15.69 -5.22 -16.19
N GLY A 161 -17.02 -5.21 -16.16
CA GLY A 161 -17.79 -5.85 -15.10
C GLY A 161 -17.80 -7.37 -15.26
N TYR A 162 -17.73 -8.10 -14.16
CA TYR A 162 -17.76 -9.55 -14.10
C TYR A 162 -18.39 -10.04 -12.80
N TYR A 163 -18.87 -11.29 -12.83
CA TYR A 163 -19.17 -12.04 -11.61
C TYR A 163 -18.34 -13.30 -11.60
N LEU A 164 -17.63 -13.58 -10.52
CA LEU A 164 -17.15 -14.94 -10.23
C LEU A 164 -18.26 -15.70 -9.54
N ILE A 165 -18.60 -16.86 -10.08
CA ILE A 165 -19.67 -17.70 -9.57
C ILE A 165 -19.20 -19.15 -9.38
N ASN A 166 -19.90 -19.92 -8.56
CA ASN A 166 -19.63 -21.33 -8.32
C ASN A 166 -18.15 -21.59 -7.97
N ASP A 167 -17.46 -22.42 -8.78
CA ASP A 167 -16.05 -22.76 -8.55
C ASP A 167 -15.11 -21.59 -8.85
N GLY A 168 -15.49 -20.59 -9.63
CA GLY A 168 -14.72 -19.36 -9.79
C GLY A 168 -14.59 -18.57 -8.49
N ALA A 169 -15.70 -18.38 -7.79
CA ALA A 169 -15.69 -17.75 -6.47
C ALA A 169 -14.99 -18.62 -5.42
N ARG A 170 -15.26 -19.95 -5.41
CA ARG A 170 -14.62 -20.86 -4.46
C ARG A 170 -13.11 -20.93 -4.64
N LEU A 171 -12.63 -20.92 -5.88
CA LEU A 171 -11.20 -20.93 -6.19
C LEU A 171 -10.52 -19.64 -5.71
N SER A 172 -11.18 -18.49 -5.86
CA SER A 172 -10.67 -17.23 -5.30
C SER A 172 -10.54 -17.30 -3.78
N TRP A 173 -11.57 -17.81 -3.07
CA TRP A 173 -11.49 -18.01 -1.63
C TRP A 173 -10.40 -19.00 -1.22
N ALA A 174 -10.23 -20.10 -1.99
CA ALA A 174 -9.18 -21.08 -1.76
C ALA A 174 -7.78 -20.44 -1.88
N ILE A 175 -7.56 -19.59 -2.90
CA ILE A 175 -6.32 -18.85 -3.10
C ILE A 175 -6.06 -17.88 -1.93
N TRP A 176 -7.05 -17.10 -1.50
CA TRP A 176 -6.88 -16.15 -0.40
C TRP A 176 -6.60 -16.84 0.94
N ASN A 177 -7.32 -17.93 1.23
CA ASN A 177 -7.09 -18.72 2.45
C ASN A 177 -5.71 -19.39 2.44
N TYR A 178 -5.28 -19.92 1.30
CA TYR A 178 -3.94 -20.46 1.16
C TYR A 178 -2.88 -19.36 1.29
N ALA A 179 -3.06 -18.22 0.65
CA ALA A 179 -2.18 -17.08 0.78
C ALA A 179 -2.04 -16.63 2.25
N ASN A 180 -3.16 -16.47 2.96
CA ASN A 180 -3.13 -16.10 4.38
C ASN A 180 -2.34 -17.14 5.21
N ALA A 181 -2.55 -18.43 5.00
CA ALA A 181 -1.79 -19.47 5.71
C ALA A 181 -0.30 -19.45 5.37
N PHE A 182 0.05 -19.25 4.08
CA PHE A 182 1.42 -19.23 3.59
C PHE A 182 2.22 -18.06 4.23
N TRP A 183 1.68 -16.83 4.19
CA TRP A 183 2.37 -15.66 4.75
C TRP A 183 2.36 -15.63 6.28
N ASN A 184 1.32 -16.17 6.91
CA ASN A 184 1.32 -16.34 8.37
C ASN A 184 2.47 -17.25 8.83
N ASN A 185 2.76 -18.33 8.09
CA ASN A 185 3.90 -19.22 8.35
C ASN A 185 5.27 -18.52 8.13
N LYS A 186 5.31 -17.43 7.37
CA LYS A 186 6.50 -16.58 7.16
C LYS A 186 6.58 -15.42 8.17
N GLY A 187 5.71 -15.39 9.17
CA GLY A 187 5.72 -14.39 10.25
C GLY A 187 5.03 -13.07 9.92
N TYR A 188 4.18 -13.04 8.88
CA TYR A 188 3.36 -11.88 8.59
C TYR A 188 2.09 -11.85 9.41
N SER A 189 1.73 -10.67 9.92
CA SER A 189 0.46 -10.45 10.62
C SER A 189 -0.65 -10.11 9.62
N PRO A 190 -1.80 -10.81 9.62
CA PRO A 190 -2.91 -10.49 8.72
C PRO A 190 -3.56 -9.17 9.08
N MET A 191 -3.96 -8.40 8.05
CA MET A 191 -4.63 -7.11 8.22
C MET A 191 -5.81 -6.96 7.26
N LEU A 192 -6.92 -6.41 7.77
CA LEU A 192 -8.06 -5.92 6.99
C LEU A 192 -8.25 -4.45 7.35
N GLY A 193 -7.97 -3.56 6.41
CA GLY A 193 -8.08 -2.11 6.60
C GLY A 193 -9.28 -1.50 5.87
N PRO A 194 -9.60 -0.23 6.12
CA PRO A 194 -10.60 0.51 5.37
C PRO A 194 -10.21 0.65 3.90
N THR A 195 -11.19 0.52 3.00
CA THR A 195 -11.00 0.70 1.55
C THR A 195 -11.40 2.08 1.07
N ILE A 196 -12.11 2.83 1.90
CA ILE A 196 -12.42 4.25 1.71
C ILE A 196 -11.51 5.03 2.66
N VAL A 197 -10.70 5.92 2.10
CA VAL A 197 -9.64 6.62 2.83
C VAL A 197 -9.65 8.11 2.53
N ARG A 198 -9.09 8.89 3.45
CA ARG A 198 -8.87 10.32 3.22
C ARG A 198 -7.81 10.55 2.16
N LYS A 199 -7.93 11.62 1.40
CA LYS A 199 -7.00 12.05 0.35
C LYS A 199 -5.53 12.07 0.80
N SER A 200 -5.27 12.44 2.05
CA SER A 200 -3.92 12.48 2.63
C SER A 200 -3.19 11.13 2.58
N ASN A 201 -3.91 10.02 2.68
CA ASN A 201 -3.29 8.68 2.61
C ASN A 201 -2.75 8.37 1.19
N LEU A 202 -3.43 8.83 0.14
CA LEU A 202 -2.96 8.69 -1.24
C LEU A 202 -1.74 9.58 -1.53
N TYR A 203 -1.68 10.77 -0.93
CA TYR A 203 -0.46 11.58 -0.96
C TYR A 203 0.68 10.93 -0.19
N GLY A 204 0.37 10.30 0.94
CA GLY A 204 1.34 9.59 1.78
C GLY A 204 2.06 8.48 1.03
N THR A 205 1.34 7.61 0.34
CA THR A 205 1.91 6.53 -0.48
C THR A 205 2.51 7.01 -1.79
N GLY A 206 2.11 8.18 -2.30
CA GLY A 206 2.61 8.73 -3.56
C GLY A 206 1.72 8.48 -4.78
N HIS A 207 0.53 7.90 -4.61
CA HIS A 207 -0.45 7.75 -5.69
C HIS A 207 -0.97 9.11 -6.17
N LEU A 208 -1.14 10.06 -5.26
CA LEU A 208 -1.43 11.44 -5.64
C LEU A 208 -0.15 12.30 -5.55
N PRO A 209 0.00 13.26 -6.48
CA PRO A 209 -0.95 13.70 -7.51
C PRO A 209 -0.92 12.88 -8.82
N ASN A 210 0.04 11.98 -9.02
CA ASN A 210 0.37 11.40 -10.34
C ASN A 210 -0.75 10.53 -10.91
N ASP A 211 -1.42 9.72 -10.08
CA ASP A 211 -2.43 8.74 -10.51
C ASP A 211 -3.86 9.27 -10.33
N ALA A 212 -4.05 10.59 -10.27
CA ALA A 212 -5.34 11.21 -9.96
C ALA A 212 -6.48 10.76 -10.89
N GLU A 213 -6.18 10.52 -12.19
CA GLU A 213 -7.15 10.06 -13.17
C GLU A 213 -7.58 8.60 -12.96
N ASP A 214 -6.73 7.80 -12.28
CA ASP A 214 -6.95 6.37 -12.06
C ASP A 214 -7.69 6.06 -10.76
N VAL A 215 -7.82 7.04 -9.87
CA VAL A 215 -8.43 6.88 -8.55
C VAL A 215 -9.92 7.21 -8.58
N TYR A 216 -10.76 6.32 -7.97
CA TYR A 216 -12.15 6.62 -7.68
C TYR A 216 -12.26 7.48 -6.41
N HIS A 217 -13.18 8.46 -6.41
CA HIS A 217 -13.52 9.25 -5.23
C HIS A 217 -15.04 9.41 -5.09
N THR A 218 -15.48 9.67 -3.87
CA THR A 218 -16.87 9.92 -3.52
C THR A 218 -17.21 11.40 -3.64
N GLN A 219 -18.49 11.75 -3.46
CA GLN A 219 -18.96 13.13 -3.42
C GLN A 219 -18.43 13.89 -2.18
N ASP A 220 -18.10 13.16 -1.11
CA ASP A 220 -17.58 13.72 0.15
C ASP A 220 -16.04 13.84 0.16
N GLU A 221 -15.40 13.72 -1.01
CA GLU A 221 -13.95 13.79 -1.19
C GLU A 221 -13.17 12.66 -0.46
N ASP A 222 -13.82 11.54 -0.16
CA ASP A 222 -13.17 10.31 0.24
C ASP A 222 -12.75 9.51 -1.01
N TYR A 223 -11.71 8.71 -0.88
CA TYR A 223 -11.07 8.02 -2.00
C TYR A 223 -11.08 6.51 -1.80
N LEU A 224 -11.34 5.77 -2.88
CA LEU A 224 -11.25 4.31 -2.88
C LEU A 224 -9.81 3.88 -3.18
N ILE A 225 -9.29 2.93 -2.40
CA ILE A 225 -7.91 2.46 -2.58
C ILE A 225 -7.75 1.57 -3.82
N GLY A 226 -6.63 1.72 -4.52
CA GLY A 226 -6.18 0.80 -5.57
C GLY A 226 -5.28 -0.33 -5.05
N THR A 227 -4.94 -0.31 -3.75
CA THR A 227 -4.08 -1.27 -3.05
C THR A 227 -4.23 -1.11 -1.53
N SER A 228 -4.17 -2.21 -0.78
CA SER A 228 -4.18 -2.16 0.70
C SER A 228 -2.94 -1.51 1.31
N GLU A 229 -1.87 -1.30 0.54
CA GLU A 229 -0.73 -0.49 0.96
C GLU A 229 -1.16 0.86 1.53
N VAL A 230 -2.11 1.54 0.88
CA VAL A 230 -2.58 2.88 1.28
C VAL A 230 -3.13 2.88 2.70
N SER A 231 -4.03 1.96 3.02
CA SER A 231 -4.62 1.86 4.36
C SER A 231 -3.65 1.30 5.39
N THR A 232 -2.77 0.37 4.99
CA THR A 232 -1.78 -0.21 5.90
C THR A 232 -0.71 0.81 6.30
N MET A 233 -0.22 1.61 5.36
CA MET A 233 0.69 2.71 5.67
C MET A 233 0.01 3.80 6.50
N GLY A 234 -1.24 4.13 6.16
CA GLY A 234 -2.05 5.11 6.91
C GLY A 234 -2.34 4.68 8.35
N TYR A 235 -2.32 3.38 8.64
CA TYR A 235 -2.50 2.85 10.01
C TYR A 235 -1.40 3.35 10.98
N TYR A 236 -0.19 3.58 10.47
CA TYR A 236 0.96 4.06 11.24
C TYR A 236 1.20 5.57 11.11
N ALA A 237 0.31 6.32 10.46
CA ALA A 237 0.50 7.77 10.27
C ALA A 237 0.66 8.49 11.63
N ASP A 238 1.69 9.36 11.71
CA ASP A 238 2.09 10.13 12.91
C ASP A 238 2.62 9.31 14.09
N ASP A 239 2.79 7.99 13.95
CA ASP A 239 3.31 7.14 15.02
C ASP A 239 4.83 7.30 15.23
N ILE A 240 5.25 7.10 16.48
CA ILE A 240 6.63 6.90 16.88
C ILE A 240 6.78 5.44 17.33
N LEU A 241 7.39 4.64 16.47
CA LEU A 241 7.58 3.21 16.69
C LEU A 241 8.82 2.94 17.57
N GLU A 242 8.87 1.76 18.17
CA GLU A 242 10.05 1.26 18.86
C GLU A 242 10.91 0.44 17.89
N GLU A 243 12.23 0.64 17.88
CA GLU A 243 13.15 -0.08 16.98
C GLU A 243 13.04 -1.60 17.14
N SER A 244 12.78 -2.08 18.35
CA SER A 244 12.59 -3.51 18.67
C SER A 244 11.38 -4.16 17.98
N GLN A 245 10.45 -3.38 17.40
CA GLN A 245 9.31 -3.90 16.65
C GLN A 245 9.68 -4.26 15.20
N PHE A 246 10.82 -3.79 14.69
CA PHE A 246 11.22 -4.01 13.31
C PHE A 246 11.83 -5.40 13.07
N PRO A 247 11.62 -5.99 11.88
CA PRO A 247 10.72 -5.51 10.85
C PRO A 247 9.25 -5.77 11.17
N ILE A 248 8.37 -4.78 10.96
CA ILE A 248 6.92 -4.96 11.03
C ILE A 248 6.47 -5.48 9.67
N LYS A 249 5.80 -6.64 9.65
CA LYS A 249 5.37 -7.33 8.44
C LYS A 249 3.88 -7.58 8.45
N HIS A 250 3.15 -6.99 7.53
CA HIS A 250 1.72 -7.21 7.34
C HIS A 250 1.43 -7.92 6.02
N ILE A 251 0.46 -8.85 6.07
CA ILE A 251 -0.22 -9.38 4.89
C ILE A 251 -1.64 -8.82 4.89
N ALA A 252 -1.89 -7.86 4.02
CA ALA A 252 -3.15 -7.12 3.98
C ALA A 252 -4.02 -7.58 2.81
N PHE A 253 -5.31 -7.83 3.08
CA PHE A 253 -6.29 -8.18 2.06
C PHE A 253 -7.30 -7.04 1.89
N SER A 254 -7.58 -6.67 0.64
CA SER A 254 -8.63 -5.71 0.33
C SER A 254 -9.22 -5.89 -1.07
N PRO A 255 -10.48 -5.47 -1.29
CA PRO A 255 -10.91 -5.01 -2.61
C PRO A 255 -10.06 -3.81 -3.01
N CYS A 256 -9.83 -3.69 -4.31
CA CYS A 256 -9.03 -2.63 -4.94
C CYS A 256 -9.80 -2.06 -6.12
N TYR A 257 -9.73 -0.75 -6.32
CA TYR A 257 -10.52 -0.03 -7.30
C TYR A 257 -9.60 0.83 -8.16
N ARG A 258 -9.65 0.63 -9.49
CA ARG A 258 -8.89 1.44 -10.45
C ARG A 258 -9.77 1.83 -11.62
N ARG A 259 -9.73 3.08 -12.02
CA ARG A 259 -10.48 3.56 -13.19
C ARG A 259 -9.88 3.08 -14.50
N GLU A 260 -8.60 2.67 -14.48
CA GLU A 260 -7.88 2.21 -15.67
C GLU A 260 -7.89 3.25 -16.80
N ALA A 261 -7.78 4.53 -16.43
CA ALA A 261 -7.96 5.67 -17.32
C ALA A 261 -6.97 5.67 -18.50
N GLY A 262 -5.72 5.24 -18.27
CA GLY A 262 -4.67 5.17 -19.29
C GLY A 262 -4.71 3.91 -20.18
N SER A 263 -5.68 2.99 -20.01
CA SER A 263 -5.68 1.67 -20.63
C SER A 263 -6.69 1.49 -21.77
N HIS A 264 -7.04 2.57 -22.48
CA HIS A 264 -7.98 2.51 -23.61
C HIS A 264 -7.54 1.50 -24.67
N GLY A 265 -8.43 0.55 -24.99
CA GLY A 265 -8.18 -0.49 -25.99
C GLY A 265 -7.30 -1.65 -25.54
N LYS A 266 -6.68 -1.61 -24.35
CA LYS A 266 -5.88 -2.70 -23.80
C LYS A 266 -6.77 -3.66 -22.99
N ASP A 267 -6.58 -4.98 -23.15
CA ASP A 267 -7.23 -6.04 -22.36
C ASP A 267 -8.74 -5.81 -22.18
N THR A 268 -9.46 -5.63 -23.30
CA THR A 268 -10.89 -5.30 -23.31
C THR A 268 -11.80 -6.47 -22.96
N LYS A 269 -11.26 -7.69 -22.91
CA LYS A 269 -11.99 -8.92 -22.61
C LYS A 269 -11.31 -9.71 -21.49
N GLY A 270 -12.09 -10.49 -20.76
CA GLY A 270 -11.58 -11.40 -19.74
C GLY A 270 -11.31 -10.74 -18.40
N LEU A 271 -10.36 -11.30 -17.64
CA LEU A 271 -10.13 -10.99 -16.22
C LEU A 271 -8.75 -10.35 -15.94
N ILE A 272 -8.00 -9.99 -16.99
CA ILE A 272 -6.66 -9.42 -16.81
C ILE A 272 -6.72 -8.00 -16.27
N ARG A 273 -7.68 -7.19 -16.82
CA ARG A 273 -7.82 -5.78 -16.44
C ARG A 273 -9.28 -5.45 -16.15
N VAL A 274 -9.57 -5.21 -14.89
CA VAL A 274 -10.91 -4.95 -14.36
C VAL A 274 -10.88 -3.74 -13.42
N HIS A 275 -12.04 -3.08 -13.21
CA HIS A 275 -12.13 -1.88 -12.37
C HIS A 275 -12.18 -2.19 -10.88
N GLU A 276 -12.67 -3.36 -10.51
CA GLU A 276 -12.70 -3.88 -9.15
C GLU A 276 -12.07 -5.28 -9.11
N PHE A 277 -11.12 -5.47 -8.21
CA PHE A 277 -10.42 -6.72 -8.00
C PHE A 277 -10.05 -6.87 -6.53
N TYR A 278 -9.49 -8.01 -6.15
CA TYR A 278 -9.07 -8.27 -4.77
C TYR A 278 -7.58 -8.56 -4.75
N LYS A 279 -6.91 -8.06 -3.73
CA LYS A 279 -5.46 -8.19 -3.62
C LYS A 279 -5.06 -8.56 -2.20
N VAL A 280 -4.13 -9.52 -2.11
CA VAL A 280 -3.33 -9.77 -0.92
C VAL A 280 -1.99 -9.05 -1.11
N GLU A 281 -1.58 -8.24 -0.16
CA GLU A 281 -0.41 -7.35 -0.26
C GLU A 281 0.52 -7.52 0.93
N GLN A 282 1.80 -7.69 0.68
CA GLN A 282 2.85 -7.60 1.69
C GLN A 282 3.20 -6.12 1.90
N VAL A 283 3.15 -5.65 3.15
CA VAL A 283 3.61 -4.30 3.52
C VAL A 283 4.58 -4.43 4.69
N VAL A 284 5.76 -3.85 4.55
CA VAL A 284 6.83 -3.98 5.52
C VAL A 284 7.35 -2.60 5.92
N LEU A 285 7.54 -2.41 7.23
CA LEU A 285 8.28 -1.29 7.80
C LEU A 285 9.55 -1.83 8.46
N CYS A 286 10.68 -1.14 8.28
CA CYS A 286 11.94 -1.49 8.90
C CYS A 286 12.73 -0.26 9.34
N GLU A 287 13.83 -0.48 10.04
CA GLU A 287 14.77 0.57 10.40
C GLU A 287 15.37 1.24 9.16
N ALA A 288 15.87 2.47 9.35
CA ALA A 288 16.45 3.32 8.30
C ALA A 288 17.86 2.82 7.89
N SER A 289 17.91 1.62 7.32
CA SER A 289 19.11 0.97 6.77
C SER A 289 18.86 0.59 5.30
N HIS A 290 19.81 0.97 4.42
CA HIS A 290 19.77 0.56 3.02
C HIS A 290 19.91 -0.96 2.89
N GLU A 291 20.87 -1.55 3.60
CA GLU A 291 21.15 -2.98 3.59
C GLU A 291 19.94 -3.80 4.03
N THR A 292 19.24 -3.35 5.09
CA THR A 292 18.00 -3.99 5.54
C THR A 292 16.91 -3.87 4.51
N SER A 293 16.74 -2.68 3.88
CA SER A 293 15.74 -2.48 2.83
C SER A 293 16.00 -3.39 1.63
N VAL A 294 17.24 -3.51 1.18
CA VAL A 294 17.61 -4.40 0.07
C VAL A 294 17.33 -5.86 0.43
N ARG A 295 17.78 -6.32 1.59
CA ARG A 295 17.53 -7.69 2.06
C ARG A 295 16.04 -8.03 2.15
N LEU A 296 15.24 -7.11 2.70
CA LEU A 296 13.80 -7.30 2.82
C LEU A 296 13.08 -7.20 1.46
N HIS A 297 13.60 -6.41 0.52
CA HIS A 297 13.08 -6.34 -0.84
C HIS A 297 13.26 -7.69 -1.57
N GLU A 298 14.44 -8.29 -1.48
CA GLU A 298 14.69 -9.64 -2.01
C GLU A 298 13.78 -10.68 -1.31
N GLU A 299 13.58 -10.56 0.01
CA GLU A 299 12.71 -11.47 0.77
C GLU A 299 11.25 -11.40 0.30
N ILE A 300 10.65 -10.18 0.19
CA ILE A 300 9.24 -10.04 -0.21
C ILE A 300 9.00 -10.50 -1.64
N ASN A 301 9.95 -10.26 -2.55
CA ASN A 301 9.91 -10.79 -3.92
C ASN A 301 9.95 -12.32 -3.90
N ARG A 302 10.93 -12.91 -3.19
CA ARG A 302 11.10 -14.35 -3.09
C ARG A 302 9.89 -15.05 -2.46
N ASN A 303 9.25 -14.43 -1.49
CA ASN A 303 8.02 -14.96 -0.90
C ASN A 303 6.91 -15.15 -1.95
N THR A 304 6.72 -14.19 -2.84
CA THR A 304 5.72 -14.30 -3.91
C THR A 304 6.12 -15.33 -4.95
N GLU A 305 7.40 -15.39 -5.32
CA GLU A 305 7.92 -16.45 -6.20
C GLU A 305 7.63 -17.85 -5.63
N GLU A 306 7.97 -18.10 -4.36
CA GLU A 306 7.72 -19.39 -3.69
C GLU A 306 6.21 -19.73 -3.63
N PHE A 307 5.37 -18.74 -3.42
CA PHE A 307 3.92 -18.95 -3.48
C PHE A 307 3.47 -19.41 -4.87
N ILE A 308 3.96 -18.75 -5.93
CA ILE A 308 3.65 -19.11 -7.32
C ILE A 308 4.24 -20.49 -7.68
N GLU A 309 5.47 -20.77 -7.26
CA GLU A 309 6.13 -22.07 -7.41
C GLU A 309 5.29 -23.20 -6.77
N SER A 310 4.71 -22.94 -5.59
CA SER A 310 3.83 -23.91 -4.90
C SER A 310 2.53 -24.20 -5.67
N LEU A 311 2.09 -23.25 -6.50
CA LEU A 311 0.96 -23.44 -7.41
C LEU A 311 1.35 -24.12 -8.72
N GLY A 312 2.64 -24.21 -9.04
CA GLY A 312 3.15 -24.84 -10.26
C GLY A 312 2.88 -24.01 -11.53
N ILE A 313 2.78 -22.69 -11.42
CA ILE A 313 2.54 -21.78 -12.56
C ILE A 313 3.88 -21.23 -13.06
N PRO A 314 4.22 -21.40 -14.37
CA PRO A 314 5.45 -20.84 -14.91
C PRO A 314 5.45 -19.33 -14.86
N TYR A 315 6.59 -18.74 -14.48
CA TYR A 315 6.77 -17.31 -14.39
C TYR A 315 8.18 -16.86 -14.77
N HIS A 316 8.34 -15.57 -14.98
CA HIS A 316 9.63 -14.92 -14.92
C HIS A 316 9.57 -13.71 -13.96
N THR A 317 10.73 -13.31 -13.46
CA THR A 317 10.91 -12.08 -12.69
C THR A 317 11.72 -11.11 -13.53
N VAL A 318 11.27 -9.88 -13.61
CA VAL A 318 11.98 -8.79 -14.31
C VAL A 318 12.40 -7.71 -13.31
N LEU A 319 13.59 -7.15 -13.51
CA LEU A 319 14.06 -5.95 -12.85
C LEU A 319 13.64 -4.76 -13.71
N ASN A 320 12.81 -3.88 -13.14
CA ASN A 320 12.26 -2.74 -13.86
C ASN A 320 13.32 -1.66 -14.08
N CYS A 321 13.33 -1.11 -15.28
CA CYS A 321 14.19 0.01 -15.67
C CYS A 321 13.71 1.35 -15.09
N GLY A 322 14.54 2.39 -15.22
CA GLY A 322 14.25 3.72 -14.68
C GLY A 322 12.94 4.32 -15.17
N GLY A 323 12.55 4.09 -16.43
CA GLY A 323 11.31 4.58 -17.01
C GLY A 323 10.05 3.83 -16.59
N ASP A 324 10.22 2.64 -15.97
CA ASP A 324 9.12 1.78 -15.51
C ASP A 324 9.04 1.64 -13.98
N ILE A 325 9.75 2.48 -13.23
CA ILE A 325 9.60 2.57 -11.78
C ILE A 325 8.87 3.85 -11.38
N GLY A 326 7.99 3.73 -10.38
CA GLY A 326 7.23 4.86 -9.86
C GLY A 326 8.10 5.91 -9.16
N GLN A 327 7.55 7.11 -9.00
CA GLN A 327 8.24 8.27 -8.42
C GLN A 327 8.92 7.96 -7.09
N GLY A 328 8.24 7.27 -6.18
CA GLY A 328 8.74 6.96 -4.82
C GLY A 328 9.65 5.74 -4.73
N GLN A 329 9.60 4.85 -5.71
CA GLN A 329 10.32 3.57 -5.69
C GLN A 329 11.82 3.77 -5.87
N VAL A 330 12.62 3.05 -5.10
CA VAL A 330 14.08 2.99 -5.25
C VAL A 330 14.47 1.89 -6.21
N LYS A 331 13.80 0.74 -6.13
CA LYS A 331 13.95 -0.41 -7.03
C LYS A 331 12.64 -1.18 -7.07
N LYS A 332 12.35 -1.83 -8.19
CA LYS A 332 11.15 -2.62 -8.41
C LYS A 332 11.49 -3.91 -9.13
N TYR A 333 10.89 -5.02 -8.67
CA TYR A 333 10.78 -6.27 -9.43
C TYR A 333 9.32 -6.51 -9.78
N ASP A 334 9.05 -6.96 -10.99
CA ASP A 334 7.75 -7.50 -11.37
C ASP A 334 7.87 -9.01 -11.62
N ILE A 335 6.89 -9.76 -11.12
CA ILE A 335 6.73 -11.19 -11.41
C ILE A 335 5.59 -11.32 -12.40
N GLU A 336 5.85 -11.97 -13.51
CA GLU A 336 4.90 -12.14 -14.60
C GLU A 336 4.64 -13.63 -14.85
N LEU A 337 3.36 -14.02 -14.89
CA LEU A 337 2.93 -15.39 -15.11
C LEU A 337 2.72 -15.69 -16.58
N TRP A 338 3.10 -16.89 -16.99
CA TRP A 338 2.84 -17.37 -18.34
C TRP A 338 1.33 -17.50 -18.62
N VAL A 339 0.86 -16.94 -19.72
CA VAL A 339 -0.50 -17.07 -20.24
C VAL A 339 -0.44 -17.78 -21.60
N PRO A 340 -0.80 -19.07 -21.64
CA PRO A 340 -0.58 -19.94 -22.81
C PRO A 340 -1.20 -19.42 -24.12
N LEU A 341 -2.44 -18.93 -24.07
CA LEU A 341 -3.15 -18.48 -25.27
C LEU A 341 -2.65 -17.16 -25.83
N GLU A 342 -2.08 -16.31 -24.98
CA GLU A 342 -1.41 -15.09 -25.40
C GLU A 342 0.04 -15.32 -25.82
N ALA A 343 0.60 -16.49 -25.48
CA ALA A 343 2.01 -16.81 -25.63
C ALA A 343 2.93 -15.72 -25.04
N LYS A 344 2.53 -15.16 -23.87
CA LYS A 344 3.25 -14.09 -23.17
C LYS A 344 3.19 -14.29 -21.67
N TYR A 345 4.10 -13.60 -21.01
CA TYR A 345 4.04 -13.38 -19.58
C TYR A 345 3.15 -12.16 -19.27
N ARG A 346 2.45 -12.19 -18.13
CA ARG A 346 1.58 -11.12 -17.65
C ARG A 346 1.88 -10.83 -16.19
N GLU A 347 2.12 -9.58 -15.89
CA GLU A 347 2.40 -9.09 -14.55
C GLU A 347 1.31 -9.51 -13.54
N ILE A 348 1.74 -10.12 -12.45
CA ILE A 348 0.90 -10.54 -11.33
C ILE A 348 1.31 -9.84 -10.03
N SER A 349 2.55 -9.51 -9.87
CA SER A 349 3.12 -8.96 -8.66
C SER A 349 4.15 -7.90 -8.98
N SER A 350 4.22 -6.89 -8.13
CA SER A 350 5.24 -5.86 -8.13
C SER A 350 5.79 -5.73 -6.72
N ALA A 351 7.11 -5.89 -6.55
CA ALA A 351 7.83 -5.75 -5.29
C ALA A 351 8.69 -4.48 -5.32
N SER A 352 8.53 -3.60 -4.32
CA SER A 352 9.20 -2.31 -4.29
C SER A 352 9.72 -1.95 -2.91
N TYR A 353 10.80 -1.18 -2.83
CA TYR A 353 11.18 -0.49 -1.60
C TYR A 353 11.36 1.03 -1.85
N PHE A 354 11.15 1.83 -0.80
CA PHE A 354 10.99 3.27 -0.90
C PHE A 354 11.95 4.07 0.00
N HIS A 355 12.78 3.40 0.80
CA HIS A 355 13.45 4.05 1.93
C HIS A 355 12.45 4.83 2.78
N ASP A 356 12.76 6.08 3.15
CA ASP A 356 11.91 6.93 3.96
C ASP A 356 10.93 7.82 3.15
N PHE A 357 10.77 7.56 1.85
CA PHE A 357 9.95 8.41 0.97
C PHE A 357 8.49 8.51 1.41
N GLN A 358 7.87 7.38 1.72
CA GLN A 358 6.48 7.33 2.16
C GLN A 358 6.35 7.68 3.65
N THR A 359 7.23 7.17 4.48
CA THR A 359 7.19 7.38 5.93
C THR A 359 7.42 8.85 6.32
N ARG A 360 8.18 9.63 5.55
CA ARG A 360 8.25 11.10 5.69
C ARG A 360 6.91 11.78 5.40
N ARG A 361 6.16 11.30 4.42
CA ARG A 361 4.84 11.84 4.08
C ARG A 361 3.78 11.49 5.13
N PHE A 362 3.87 10.29 5.71
CA PHE A 362 3.02 9.81 6.80
C PHE A 362 3.52 10.19 8.18
N ASN A 363 4.71 10.81 8.30
CA ASN A 363 5.36 11.12 9.57
C ASN A 363 5.57 9.90 10.47
N ILE A 364 5.87 8.72 9.89
CA ILE A 364 6.14 7.48 10.62
C ILE A 364 7.61 7.49 11.04
N ARG A 365 7.86 7.59 12.34
CA ARG A 365 9.19 7.73 12.91
C ARG A 365 9.47 6.62 13.93
N TYR A 366 10.73 6.48 14.29
CA TYR A 366 11.15 5.63 15.40
C TYR A 366 12.35 6.25 16.12
N LYS A 367 12.60 5.82 17.36
CA LYS A 367 13.85 6.09 18.07
C LYS A 367 14.84 4.97 17.79
N ASP A 368 16.04 5.34 17.28
CA ASP A 368 17.13 4.38 17.14
C ASP A 368 17.81 4.07 18.51
N ALA A 369 18.74 3.13 18.50
CA ALA A 369 19.46 2.70 19.71
C ALA A 369 20.19 3.84 20.44
N GLU A 370 20.57 4.90 19.73
CA GLU A 370 21.18 6.10 20.29
C GLU A 370 20.15 7.14 20.78
N GLY A 371 18.84 6.82 20.67
CA GLY A 371 17.75 7.72 21.06
C GLY A 371 17.44 8.81 20.03
N LYS A 372 18.00 8.77 18.84
CA LYS A 372 17.77 9.73 17.76
C LYS A 372 16.51 9.36 16.99
N MET A 373 15.70 10.37 16.70
CA MET A 373 14.51 10.22 15.84
C MET A 373 14.88 10.03 14.37
N ARG A 374 14.39 8.94 13.76
CA ARG A 374 14.53 8.64 12.34
C ARG A 374 13.19 8.33 11.70
N TYR A 375 13.08 8.51 10.40
CA TYR A 375 11.95 7.97 9.63
C TYR A 375 12.21 6.50 9.31
N ALA A 376 11.21 5.64 9.50
CA ALA A 376 11.31 4.24 9.11
C ALA A 376 11.44 4.08 7.59
N HIS A 377 11.90 2.94 7.11
CA HIS A 377 11.83 2.58 5.70
C HIS A 377 10.59 1.73 5.42
N SER A 378 10.03 1.84 4.21
CA SER A 378 8.86 1.09 3.79
C SER A 378 9.11 0.28 2.52
N LEU A 379 8.43 -0.87 2.45
CA LEU A 379 8.44 -1.79 1.31
C LEU A 379 7.04 -2.34 1.09
N ASN A 380 6.72 -2.67 -0.15
CA ASN A 380 5.51 -3.42 -0.48
C ASN A 380 5.77 -4.48 -1.55
N CYS A 381 4.90 -5.47 -1.60
CA CYS A 381 4.86 -6.43 -2.69
C CYS A 381 3.46 -7.01 -2.81
N THR A 382 2.91 -6.99 -4.01
CA THR A 382 1.69 -7.73 -4.29
C THR A 382 1.96 -9.22 -4.08
N ALA A 383 1.30 -9.80 -3.07
CA ALA A 383 1.36 -11.24 -2.85
C ALA A 383 0.56 -11.97 -3.93
N ILE A 384 -0.72 -11.63 -4.10
CA ILE A 384 -1.57 -12.20 -5.15
C ILE A 384 -2.79 -11.32 -5.46
N PRO A 385 -3.05 -10.97 -6.73
CA PRO A 385 -4.28 -10.30 -7.17
C PRO A 385 -5.24 -11.31 -7.79
N THR A 386 -6.53 -11.22 -7.44
CA THR A 386 -7.62 -11.93 -8.08
C THR A 386 -8.59 -10.93 -8.70
N PRO A 387 -9.12 -11.15 -9.91
CA PRO A 387 -9.13 -12.44 -10.60
C PRO A 387 -7.93 -12.70 -11.53
N ARG A 388 -6.94 -11.82 -11.65
CA ARG A 388 -5.87 -11.94 -12.67
C ARG A 388 -5.13 -13.29 -12.59
N ILE A 389 -4.81 -13.79 -11.39
CA ILE A 389 -4.15 -15.09 -11.24
C ILE A 389 -4.97 -16.24 -11.83
N LEU A 390 -6.31 -16.12 -11.82
CA LEU A 390 -7.19 -17.16 -12.39
C LEU A 390 -6.95 -17.35 -13.88
N VAL A 391 -6.56 -16.29 -14.61
CA VAL A 391 -6.22 -16.37 -16.03
C VAL A 391 -5.12 -17.41 -16.25
N SER A 392 -3.96 -17.19 -15.65
CA SER A 392 -2.82 -18.10 -15.79
C SER A 392 -3.13 -19.46 -15.22
N LEU A 393 -3.79 -19.56 -14.04
CA LEU A 393 -4.13 -20.84 -13.44
C LEU A 393 -5.05 -21.67 -14.36
N ILE A 394 -6.14 -21.11 -14.87
CA ILE A 394 -7.11 -21.80 -15.70
C ILE A 394 -6.48 -22.24 -17.03
N GLU A 395 -5.70 -21.38 -17.65
CA GLU A 395 -5.09 -21.67 -18.95
C GLU A 395 -3.94 -22.69 -18.85
N ASN A 396 -3.10 -22.63 -17.79
CA ASN A 396 -1.98 -23.56 -17.63
C ASN A 396 -2.45 -24.98 -17.22
N PHE A 397 -3.53 -25.10 -16.45
CA PHE A 397 -3.99 -26.38 -15.91
C PHE A 397 -5.21 -26.99 -16.63
N GLN A 398 -5.58 -26.47 -17.81
CA GLN A 398 -6.65 -27.01 -18.61
C GLN A 398 -6.34 -28.41 -19.15
N GLN A 399 -7.39 -29.23 -19.31
CA GLN A 399 -7.29 -30.60 -19.80
C GLN A 399 -8.06 -30.77 -21.12
N ALA A 400 -7.73 -31.82 -21.86
CA ALA A 400 -8.34 -32.13 -23.18
C ALA A 400 -9.86 -32.19 -23.16
N ASP A 401 -10.46 -32.67 -22.06
CA ASP A 401 -11.91 -32.77 -21.85
C ASP A 401 -12.57 -31.40 -21.50
N GLY A 402 -11.77 -30.37 -21.31
CA GLY A 402 -12.21 -29.02 -20.95
C GLY A 402 -12.43 -28.84 -19.45
N THR A 403 -11.94 -29.74 -18.63
CA THR A 403 -11.82 -29.56 -17.18
C THR A 403 -10.53 -28.83 -16.83
N VAL A 404 -10.39 -28.42 -15.57
CA VAL A 404 -9.17 -27.75 -15.09
C VAL A 404 -8.68 -28.49 -13.85
N LYS A 405 -7.43 -28.95 -13.87
CA LYS A 405 -6.77 -29.55 -12.72
C LYS A 405 -6.48 -28.45 -11.68
N VAL A 406 -6.74 -28.76 -10.41
CA VAL A 406 -6.47 -27.84 -9.30
C VAL A 406 -5.04 -28.06 -8.83
N PRO A 407 -4.23 -27.01 -8.67
CA PRO A 407 -2.91 -27.11 -8.02
C PRO A 407 -3.02 -27.82 -6.67
N ALA A 408 -2.08 -28.72 -6.38
CA ALA A 408 -2.11 -29.55 -5.17
C ALA A 408 -2.21 -28.71 -3.88
N ALA A 409 -1.53 -27.57 -3.85
CA ALA A 409 -1.57 -26.64 -2.71
C ALA A 409 -2.97 -26.06 -2.45
N LEU A 410 -3.84 -25.96 -3.46
CA LEU A 410 -5.20 -25.42 -3.33
C LEU A 410 -6.25 -26.50 -3.04
N VAL A 411 -5.95 -27.78 -3.24
CA VAL A 411 -6.90 -28.88 -3.01
C VAL A 411 -7.46 -28.90 -1.59
N PRO A 412 -6.66 -28.70 -0.51
CA PRO A 412 -7.20 -28.68 0.85
C PRO A 412 -8.19 -27.53 1.09
N PHE A 413 -8.03 -26.40 0.40
CA PHE A 413 -8.86 -25.20 0.56
C PHE A 413 -10.09 -25.20 -0.35
N LEU A 414 -10.00 -25.83 -1.55
CA LEU A 414 -11.10 -25.93 -2.51
C LEU A 414 -11.98 -27.18 -2.28
N GLY A 415 -11.40 -28.25 -1.73
CA GLY A 415 -12.07 -29.51 -1.48
C GLY A 415 -12.28 -30.40 -2.73
N LYS A 416 -11.54 -30.17 -3.82
CA LYS A 416 -11.58 -30.95 -5.05
C LYS A 416 -10.28 -30.83 -5.84
N GLU A 417 -9.94 -31.84 -6.62
CA GLU A 417 -8.74 -31.91 -7.46
C GLU A 417 -8.97 -31.41 -8.89
N VAL A 418 -10.23 -31.37 -9.33
CA VAL A 418 -10.60 -30.97 -10.69
C VAL A 418 -11.84 -30.10 -10.69
N VAL A 419 -11.78 -28.98 -11.41
CA VAL A 419 -12.95 -28.16 -11.72
C VAL A 419 -13.59 -28.70 -12.99
N ASN A 420 -14.89 -29.06 -12.90
CA ASN A 420 -15.67 -29.57 -14.02
C ASN A 420 -17.10 -29.00 -13.98
N THR A 421 -17.82 -29.16 -15.08
CA THR A 421 -19.26 -28.89 -15.09
C THR A 421 -19.97 -30.00 -14.29
N SER A 422 -20.08 -29.83 -12.97
CA SER A 422 -20.87 -30.77 -12.19
C SER A 422 -22.34 -30.74 -12.66
N LYS A 423 -22.83 -31.83 -13.23
CA LYS A 423 -24.27 -32.07 -13.20
C LYS A 423 -24.67 -31.98 -11.72
N ARG A 424 -25.67 -31.18 -11.37
CA ARG A 424 -26.33 -31.21 -10.05
C ARG A 424 -26.93 -32.62 -9.86
N GLY A 425 -26.10 -33.61 -9.63
CA GLY A 425 -26.47 -34.93 -9.12
C GLY A 425 -26.33 -34.86 -7.62
N GLY A 426 -27.42 -35.06 -6.90
CA GLY A 426 -27.46 -35.02 -5.45
C GLY A 426 -26.39 -35.90 -4.82
N ARG A 427 -25.26 -35.32 -4.51
CA ARG A 427 -24.34 -35.92 -3.55
C ARG A 427 -24.84 -35.51 -2.17
N LYS A 428 -25.26 -36.52 -1.39
CA LYS A 428 -25.34 -36.38 0.06
C LYS A 428 -24.04 -35.70 0.51
N ALA A 429 -24.16 -34.62 1.25
CA ALA A 429 -23.01 -34.00 1.89
C ALA A 429 -22.20 -35.11 2.55
N ALA A 430 -20.96 -35.30 2.10
CA ALA A 430 -20.03 -36.08 2.89
C ALA A 430 -19.96 -35.41 4.28
N PRO A 431 -19.99 -36.15 5.35
CA PRO A 431 -19.87 -35.57 6.68
C PRO A 431 -18.58 -34.75 6.66
N LEU A 432 -18.70 -33.48 7.03
CA LEU A 432 -17.52 -32.68 7.36
C LEU A 432 -16.69 -33.52 8.31
N CYS A 433 -15.60 -34.09 7.79
CA CYS A 433 -14.60 -34.70 8.64
C CYS A 433 -14.01 -33.54 9.45
N ALA A 434 -14.55 -33.36 10.65
CA ALA A 434 -14.02 -32.48 11.65
C ALA A 434 -12.69 -33.06 12.14
N THR A 435 -11.68 -33.07 11.27
CA THR A 435 -10.31 -33.19 11.71
C THR A 435 -9.82 -31.76 11.97
N ILE A 436 -10.41 -31.12 12.98
CA ILE A 436 -9.72 -30.11 13.74
C ILE A 436 -8.55 -30.86 14.35
N ILE A 437 -7.39 -30.75 13.77
CA ILE A 437 -6.15 -31.12 14.45
C ILE A 437 -5.97 -30.05 15.55
N PRO A 438 -6.17 -30.41 16.82
CA PRO A 438 -5.79 -29.48 17.87
C PRO A 438 -4.27 -29.49 17.92
N VAL A 439 -3.65 -28.44 17.39
CA VAL A 439 -2.24 -28.15 17.70
C VAL A 439 -2.22 -27.73 19.17
N TRP A 440 -2.24 -28.71 20.06
CA TRP A 440 -1.82 -28.53 21.44
C TRP A 440 -0.30 -28.50 21.44
N LEU A 441 0.28 -27.32 21.35
CA LEU A 441 1.63 -27.10 21.87
C LEU A 441 1.55 -27.10 23.38
N PRO A 442 2.38 -27.88 24.09
CA PRO A 442 2.39 -27.90 25.53
C PRO A 442 2.89 -26.55 26.04
N LEU A 443 1.99 -25.81 26.70
CA LEU A 443 2.37 -24.71 27.59
C LEU A 443 3.32 -25.27 28.65
N ARG A 444 4.62 -25.07 28.45
CA ARG A 444 5.59 -25.24 29.51
C ARG A 444 5.29 -24.19 30.59
N SER A 445 4.97 -24.73 31.73
CA SER A 445 4.85 -24.11 33.03
C SER A 445 5.83 -22.94 33.27
N TYR A 446 5.31 -21.73 33.34
CA TYR A 446 5.91 -20.70 34.19
C TYR A 446 5.15 -20.72 35.53
N ARG A 447 5.69 -21.50 36.47
CA ARG A 447 5.34 -21.42 37.88
C ARG A 447 6.57 -20.95 38.63
N GLN A 448 6.31 -20.01 39.53
CA GLN A 448 7.13 -19.49 40.62
C GLN A 448 7.84 -18.17 40.34
N GLN A 449 7.26 -17.08 40.80
CA GLN A 449 7.64 -16.42 42.07
C GLN A 449 6.78 -15.15 42.24
N ASN A 450 5.90 -15.07 43.21
CA ASN A 450 6.03 -14.22 44.37
C ASN A 450 4.76 -14.23 45.22
N HIS A 451 5.02 -14.37 46.50
CA HIS A 451 4.13 -14.34 47.62
C HIS A 451 3.46 -12.98 47.86
N GLU A 452 2.26 -13.08 48.45
CA GLU A 452 1.65 -12.16 49.42
C GLU A 452 1.13 -10.80 48.93
N LEU A 453 -0.18 -10.66 48.93
CA LEU A 453 -0.84 -9.78 49.90
C LEU A 453 -2.39 -9.93 49.79
N THR A 454 -2.90 -10.13 50.96
CA THR A 454 -4.26 -10.32 51.46
C THR A 454 -5.30 -9.28 51.04
N SER A 455 -6.51 -9.80 50.83
CA SER A 455 -7.83 -9.37 51.39
C SER A 455 -8.42 -7.99 51.03
N LEU A 456 -9.73 -8.10 50.83
CA LEU A 456 -10.83 -7.16 51.06
C LEU A 456 -11.50 -6.54 49.84
N GLY A 457 -12.78 -6.82 49.72
CA GLY A 457 -13.74 -5.87 49.19
C GLY A 457 -14.76 -6.40 48.16
N VAL A 458 -15.69 -7.25 48.61
CA VAL A 458 -16.98 -7.44 47.91
C VAL A 458 -17.76 -6.15 48.00
N LEU A 459 -18.10 -5.56 46.90
CA LEU A 459 -19.17 -4.57 46.80
C LEU A 459 -20.07 -4.87 45.58
N SER A 460 -21.24 -5.37 45.92
CA SER A 460 -22.42 -5.47 45.06
C SER A 460 -22.89 -4.09 44.63
N PHE A 461 -23.18 -3.90 43.31
CA PHE A 461 -24.00 -2.79 42.90
C PHE A 461 -25.25 -3.29 42.18
N ARG A 462 -26.37 -2.95 42.82
CA ARG A 462 -27.76 -3.16 42.40
C ARG A 462 -28.06 -2.32 41.14
N ARG A 463 -28.87 -2.90 40.27
CA ARG A 463 -29.65 -2.22 39.21
C ARG A 463 -30.49 -1.10 39.79
N SER A 464 -30.44 0.05 39.17
CA SER A 464 -31.54 1.04 39.21
C SER A 464 -31.98 1.37 37.78
N LYS A 465 -33.26 1.15 37.55
CA LYS A 465 -34.01 1.65 36.40
C LYS A 465 -34.37 3.11 36.68
N ASN A 466 -34.35 3.98 35.69
CA ASN A 466 -35.42 4.81 35.19
C ASN A 466 -34.95 6.13 34.56
N ASN A 467 -35.65 6.42 33.48
CA ASN A 467 -36.16 7.68 32.93
C ASN A 467 -35.33 8.44 31.88
N SER A 468 -35.84 8.26 30.66
CA SER A 468 -36.35 9.31 29.75
C SER A 468 -35.89 10.76 29.97
N PHE A 469 -35.28 11.38 28.97
CA PHE A 469 -35.80 12.64 28.43
C PHE A 469 -35.24 12.87 27.00
N SER A 470 -36.16 13.37 26.22
CA SER A 470 -36.15 13.76 24.83
C SER A 470 -35.33 15.02 24.55
N ASP A 471 -35.10 15.20 23.27
CA ASP A 471 -35.09 16.43 22.48
C ASP A 471 -33.78 17.15 22.22
N SER A 472 -33.49 17.13 20.99
CA SER A 472 -33.44 18.21 19.99
C SER A 472 -32.16 18.99 19.79
N VAL A 473 -31.76 18.91 18.54
CA VAL A 473 -31.54 19.99 17.56
C VAL A 473 -30.16 20.67 17.46
N SER A 474 -29.63 20.55 16.27
CA SER A 474 -29.08 21.57 15.35
C SER A 474 -27.64 22.06 15.49
N PHE A 475 -27.08 21.99 14.38
CA PHE A 475 -26.04 22.61 13.57
C PHE A 475 -24.67 21.98 13.60
#